data_449449cb9f3595462f82ec17f9fe3249
#
_entry.id   449449cb9f3595462f82ec17f9fe3249
#
_cell.length_a   1.000
_cell.length_b   1.000
_cell.length_c   1.000
_cell.angle_alpha   90.00
_cell.angle_beta   90.00
_cell.angle_gamma   90.00
#
_symmetry.space_group_name_H-M   'P 1'
#
loop_
_entity.id
_entity.type
_entity.pdbx_description
1 polymer ?
#
loop_
_entity_poly.entity_id
_entity_poly.type
_entity_poly.pdbx_seq_one_letter_code
_entity_poly.pdbx_strand_id
1 'polypeptide(L)'
;MKLALNTFVQIKIKNMTFQELQPKVTEITLNSKQSIDEKLLSICQLLSDSIDYYNWVGFYFANHESKTLHLGPYVGAETDHTVIPFGKGICGQVAISNENFVVPDVAAQDNYIACSFTVKSEIVVPLFVKGENIGQIDIDSHVLDPFTTEDEKFLEFVNEEIAKLY
;
A
#
# COMPACT_ATOMS: atom_id res chain seq x y z
N MET A 1 19.52 -4.44 42.29
CA MET A 1 18.32 -5.10 41.70
C MET A 1 18.21 -4.67 40.23
N LYS A 2 18.64 -5.53 39.31
CA LYS A 2 18.61 -5.23 37.85
C LYS A 2 17.21 -5.60 37.32
N LEU A 3 16.46 -4.61 36.85
CA LEU A 3 15.24 -4.85 36.08
C LEU A 3 15.65 -5.51 34.77
N ALA A 4 15.12 -6.70 34.51
CA ALA A 4 15.21 -7.35 33.21
C ALA A 4 14.34 -6.58 32.22
N LEU A 5 14.95 -6.01 31.18
CA LEU A 5 14.25 -5.56 30.01
C LEU A 5 13.63 -6.79 29.33
N ASN A 6 12.29 -6.85 29.34
CA ASN A 6 11.54 -7.78 28.52
C ASN A 6 11.77 -7.38 27.04
N THR A 7 12.67 -8.11 26.40
CA THR A 7 12.78 -8.09 24.95
C THR A 7 11.57 -8.83 24.40
N PHE A 8 10.54 -8.09 23.98
CA PHE A 8 9.51 -8.66 23.11
C PHE A 8 10.20 -9.05 21.81
N VAL A 9 10.44 -10.34 21.65
CA VAL A 9 10.78 -10.93 20.36
C VAL A 9 9.54 -10.74 19.49
N GLN A 10 9.56 -9.73 18.60
CA GLN A 10 8.62 -9.69 17.50
C GLN A 10 8.91 -10.92 16.63
N ILE A 11 8.08 -11.93 16.80
CA ILE A 11 8.05 -13.06 15.87
C ILE A 11 7.50 -12.46 14.58
N LYS A 12 8.41 -12.13 13.63
CA LYS A 12 8.04 -11.82 12.26
C LYS A 12 7.28 -13.05 11.76
N ILE A 13 5.98 -12.92 11.56
CA ILE A 13 5.13 -13.95 10.94
C ILE A 13 5.48 -13.89 9.45
N LYS A 14 6.53 -14.58 9.08
CA LYS A 14 7.12 -14.57 7.76
C LYS A 14 6.36 -15.54 6.85
N ASN A 15 5.95 -15.07 5.67
CA ASN A 15 5.39 -15.86 4.56
C ASN A 15 3.97 -16.41 4.79
N MET A 16 3.01 -15.53 5.06
CA MET A 16 1.60 -15.89 4.91
C MET A 16 1.21 -15.85 3.43
N THR A 17 0.40 -16.80 3.01
CA THR A 17 -0.24 -16.76 1.69
C THR A 17 -1.30 -15.67 1.63
N PHE A 18 -1.63 -15.19 0.42
CA PHE A 18 -2.73 -14.22 0.25
C PHE A 18 -4.06 -14.75 0.79
N GLN A 19 -4.32 -16.06 0.64
CA GLN A 19 -5.51 -16.70 1.17
C GLN A 19 -5.59 -16.65 2.70
N GLU A 20 -4.47 -16.74 3.40
CA GLU A 20 -4.39 -16.59 4.86
C GLU A 20 -4.50 -15.14 5.32
N LEU A 21 -4.09 -14.19 4.47
CA LEU A 21 -4.18 -12.75 4.76
C LEU A 21 -5.58 -12.19 4.56
N GLN A 22 -6.35 -12.68 3.58
CA GLN A 22 -7.70 -12.18 3.29
C GLN A 22 -8.61 -12.10 4.53
N PRO A 23 -8.79 -13.14 5.35
CA PRO A 23 -9.65 -13.06 6.54
C PRO A 23 -9.12 -12.08 7.59
N LYS A 24 -7.79 -11.86 7.66
CA LYS A 24 -7.19 -10.88 8.58
C LYS A 24 -7.48 -9.44 8.14
N VAL A 25 -7.43 -9.17 6.84
CA VAL A 25 -7.85 -7.87 6.28
C VAL A 25 -9.32 -7.60 6.62
N THR A 26 -10.19 -8.58 6.38
CA THR A 26 -11.64 -8.47 6.71
C THR A 26 -11.84 -8.24 8.22
N GLU A 27 -11.10 -8.93 9.10
CA GLU A 27 -11.17 -8.71 10.55
C GLU A 27 -10.81 -7.27 10.93
N ILE A 28 -9.77 -6.70 10.33
CA ILE A 28 -9.38 -5.30 10.57
C ILE A 28 -10.49 -4.34 10.12
N THR A 29 -11.05 -4.53 8.92
CA THR A 29 -12.11 -3.64 8.42
C THR A 29 -13.38 -3.71 9.26
N LEU A 30 -13.70 -4.86 9.84
CA LEU A 30 -14.86 -5.05 10.73
C LEU A 30 -14.62 -4.55 12.17
N ASN A 31 -13.41 -4.19 12.55
CA ASN A 31 -13.10 -3.75 13.92
C ASN A 31 -13.74 -2.38 14.21
N SER A 32 -14.85 -2.38 14.97
CA SER A 32 -15.60 -1.17 15.31
C SER A 32 -14.89 -0.22 16.29
N LYS A 33 -13.78 -0.65 16.89
CA LYS A 33 -13.01 0.15 17.87
C LYS A 33 -11.95 1.03 17.22
N GLN A 34 -11.66 0.84 15.94
CA GLN A 34 -10.66 1.59 15.20
C GLN A 34 -11.32 2.60 14.26
N SER A 35 -10.72 3.78 14.15
CA SER A 35 -11.01 4.73 13.08
C SER A 35 -10.59 4.18 11.71
N ILE A 36 -11.02 4.82 10.62
CA ILE A 36 -10.62 4.40 9.27
C ILE A 36 -9.10 4.47 9.12
N ASP A 37 -8.45 5.55 9.55
CA ASP A 37 -6.99 5.70 9.44
C ASP A 37 -6.23 4.63 10.25
N GLU A 38 -6.71 4.27 11.44
CA GLU A 38 -6.12 3.18 12.23
C GLU A 38 -6.27 1.82 11.56
N LYS A 39 -7.40 1.56 10.89
CA LYS A 39 -7.61 0.35 10.09
C LYS A 39 -6.67 0.29 8.90
N LEU A 40 -6.55 1.38 8.15
CA LEU A 40 -5.64 1.48 7.01
C LEU A 40 -4.18 1.27 7.44
N LEU A 41 -3.77 1.89 8.54
CA LEU A 41 -2.42 1.68 9.10
C LEU A 41 -2.20 0.22 9.53
N SER A 42 -3.21 -0.39 10.16
CA SER A 42 -3.15 -1.81 10.57
C SER A 42 -3.03 -2.74 9.36
N ILE A 43 -3.72 -2.43 8.24
CA ILE A 43 -3.59 -3.17 6.99
C ILE A 43 -2.18 -2.99 6.41
N CYS A 44 -1.65 -1.75 6.32
CA CYS A 44 -0.29 -1.51 5.87
C CYS A 44 0.73 -2.33 6.68
N GLN A 45 0.59 -2.36 8.00
CA GLN A 45 1.46 -3.12 8.90
C GLN A 45 1.34 -4.63 8.67
N LEU A 46 0.11 -5.15 8.55
CA LEU A 46 -0.13 -6.56 8.27
C LEU A 46 0.55 -7.00 6.96
N LEU A 47 0.39 -6.23 5.89
CA LEU A 47 0.96 -6.55 4.58
C LEU A 47 2.49 -6.49 4.60
N SER A 48 3.06 -5.42 5.15
CA SER A 48 4.51 -5.23 5.24
C SER A 48 5.18 -6.29 6.12
N ASP A 49 4.53 -6.74 7.20
CA ASP A 49 5.09 -7.76 8.09
C ASP A 49 4.99 -9.18 7.51
N SER A 50 3.99 -9.42 6.65
CA SER A 50 3.66 -10.77 6.15
C SER A 50 4.26 -11.08 4.79
N ILE A 51 4.58 -10.07 3.97
CA ILE A 51 5.07 -10.23 2.60
C ILE A 51 6.46 -9.61 2.49
N ASP A 52 7.49 -10.42 2.31
CA ASP A 52 8.90 -10.00 2.40
C ASP A 52 9.31 -8.91 1.41
N TYR A 53 8.67 -8.88 0.24
CA TYR A 53 8.97 -7.90 -0.81
C TYR A 53 8.04 -6.69 -0.80
N TYR A 54 7.14 -6.55 0.17
CA TYR A 54 6.35 -5.34 0.41
C TYR A 54 7.12 -4.45 1.39
N ASN A 55 8.09 -3.69 0.86
CA ASN A 55 9.02 -2.94 1.70
C ASN A 55 8.47 -1.57 2.12
N TRP A 56 7.59 -1.00 1.31
CA TRP A 56 6.78 0.17 1.64
C TRP A 56 5.33 -0.12 1.22
N VAL A 57 4.39 0.18 2.10
CA VAL A 57 2.96 -0.04 1.86
C VAL A 57 2.21 1.19 2.33
N GLY A 58 1.45 1.83 1.46
CA GLY A 58 0.73 3.03 1.83
C GLY A 58 -0.48 3.32 0.95
N PHE A 59 -1.24 4.31 1.37
CA PHE A 59 -2.41 4.80 0.66
C PHE A 59 -2.22 6.24 0.23
N TYR A 60 -2.68 6.57 -0.95
CA TYR A 60 -2.86 7.93 -1.41
C TYR A 60 -4.34 8.16 -1.71
N PHE A 61 -4.86 9.33 -1.30
CA PHE A 61 -6.24 9.71 -1.53
C PHE A 61 -6.35 10.82 -2.57
N ALA A 62 -7.29 10.66 -3.49
CA ALA A 62 -7.49 11.56 -4.61
C ALA A 62 -8.28 12.81 -4.21
N ASN A 63 -7.76 13.97 -4.55
CA ASN A 63 -8.51 15.22 -4.61
C ASN A 63 -8.74 15.57 -6.09
N HIS A 64 -9.94 15.34 -6.58
CA HIS A 64 -10.29 15.55 -7.98
C HIS A 64 -10.41 17.02 -8.38
N GLU A 65 -10.67 17.91 -7.42
CA GLU A 65 -10.73 19.36 -7.67
C GLU A 65 -9.33 19.91 -7.96
N SER A 66 -8.35 19.60 -7.10
CA SER A 66 -6.97 20.02 -7.28
C SER A 66 -6.16 19.11 -8.21
N LYS A 67 -6.70 17.95 -8.61
CA LYS A 67 -6.02 16.89 -9.37
C LYS A 67 -4.70 16.47 -8.71
N THR A 68 -4.77 16.17 -7.41
CA THR A 68 -3.64 15.73 -6.62
C THR A 68 -4.00 14.50 -5.78
N LEU A 69 -2.99 13.67 -5.51
CA LEU A 69 -3.02 12.60 -4.53
C LEU A 69 -2.40 13.10 -3.23
N HIS A 70 -2.99 12.77 -2.11
CA HIS A 70 -2.51 13.10 -0.77
C HIS A 70 -2.15 11.84 -0.01
N LEU A 71 -0.97 11.83 0.59
CA LEU A 71 -0.48 10.70 1.38
C LEU A 71 -1.39 10.45 2.58
N GLY A 72 -1.85 9.22 2.70
CA GLY A 72 -2.58 8.68 3.84
C GLY A 72 -1.69 7.83 4.76
N PRO A 73 -2.26 6.88 5.52
CA PRO A 73 -1.50 5.97 6.35
C PRO A 73 -0.55 5.09 5.51
N TYR A 74 0.66 4.88 6.04
CA TYR A 74 1.68 4.06 5.39
C TYR A 74 2.65 3.42 6.41
N VAL A 75 3.36 2.41 5.97
CA VAL A 75 4.45 1.73 6.69
C VAL A 75 5.64 1.59 5.75
N GLY A 76 6.82 1.97 6.22
CA GLY A 76 8.06 1.95 5.45
C GLY A 76 8.93 3.15 5.76
N ALA A 77 9.90 3.41 4.88
CA ALA A 77 10.77 4.59 5.00
C ALA A 77 9.96 5.90 4.88
N GLU A 78 10.40 6.94 5.56
CA GLU A 78 9.82 8.27 5.39
C GLU A 78 9.90 8.74 3.93
N THR A 79 8.86 9.44 3.49
CA THR A 79 8.77 9.97 2.13
C THR A 79 8.41 11.46 2.15
N ASP A 80 9.06 12.21 1.25
CA ASP A 80 8.73 13.62 1.00
C ASP A 80 7.54 13.78 0.04
N HIS A 81 7.10 12.70 -0.61
CA HIS A 81 6.00 12.69 -1.57
C HIS A 81 4.65 12.67 -0.87
N THR A 82 4.33 13.74 -0.14
CA THR A 82 3.07 13.87 0.59
C THR A 82 1.92 14.34 -0.30
N VAL A 83 2.23 14.98 -1.42
CA VAL A 83 1.26 15.42 -2.45
C VAL A 83 1.84 15.13 -3.83
N ILE A 84 1.10 14.37 -4.64
CA ILE A 84 1.52 13.98 -6.00
C ILE A 84 0.48 14.49 -7.00
N PRO A 85 0.88 15.33 -7.99
CA PRO A 85 -0.03 15.73 -9.06
C PRO A 85 -0.46 14.52 -9.91
N PHE A 86 -1.71 14.51 -10.37
CA PHE A 86 -2.17 13.53 -11.35
C PHE A 86 -1.27 13.55 -12.59
N GLY A 87 -0.94 12.37 -13.11
CA GLY A 87 -0.04 12.20 -14.26
C GLY A 87 1.45 12.21 -13.90
N LYS A 88 1.85 12.47 -12.66
CA LYS A 88 3.24 12.44 -12.20
C LYS A 88 3.58 11.13 -11.50
N GLY A 89 4.71 10.52 -11.89
CA GLY A 89 5.15 9.25 -11.36
C GLY A 89 4.18 8.10 -11.66
N ILE A 90 4.37 6.96 -11.03
CA ILE A 90 3.50 5.79 -11.19
C ILE A 90 2.13 6.07 -10.56
N CYS A 91 2.10 6.53 -9.33
CA CYS A 91 0.89 6.89 -8.60
C CYS A 91 0.01 7.92 -9.35
N GLY A 92 0.62 8.98 -9.89
CA GLY A 92 -0.10 10.01 -10.65
C GLY A 92 -0.68 9.48 -11.97
N GLN A 93 -0.01 8.52 -12.61
CA GLN A 93 -0.52 7.85 -13.82
C GLN A 93 -1.74 6.99 -13.49
N VAL A 94 -1.73 6.24 -12.39
CA VAL A 94 -2.88 5.43 -11.94
C VAL A 94 -4.08 6.31 -11.60
N ALA A 95 -3.86 7.48 -11.02
CA ALA A 95 -4.93 8.45 -10.74
C ALA A 95 -5.66 8.92 -12.01
N ILE A 96 -5.01 8.90 -13.18
CA ILE A 96 -5.61 9.24 -14.48
C ILE A 96 -6.19 8.01 -15.16
N SER A 97 -5.44 6.91 -15.25
CA SER A 97 -5.84 5.70 -15.99
C SER A 97 -6.97 4.94 -15.33
N ASN A 98 -7.03 4.97 -13.99
CA ASN A 98 -7.92 4.13 -13.19
C ASN A 98 -7.68 2.62 -13.39
N GLU A 99 -6.48 2.24 -13.79
CA GLU A 99 -6.06 0.86 -14.02
C GLU A 99 -4.89 0.53 -13.10
N ASN A 100 -4.75 -0.76 -12.74
CA ASN A 100 -3.58 -1.24 -12.01
C ASN A 100 -2.32 -0.94 -12.82
N PHE A 101 -1.24 -0.60 -12.13
CA PHE A 101 0.06 -0.45 -12.76
C PHE A 101 1.11 -1.27 -12.02
N VAL A 102 1.63 -2.30 -12.68
CA VAL A 102 2.74 -3.13 -12.19
C VAL A 102 4.00 -2.72 -12.91
N VAL A 103 4.99 -2.25 -12.16
CA VAL A 103 6.28 -1.78 -12.68
C VAL A 103 7.38 -2.73 -12.21
N PRO A 104 7.88 -3.62 -13.08
CA PRO A 104 8.89 -4.61 -12.70
C PRO A 104 10.26 -4.00 -12.42
N ASP A 105 10.57 -2.86 -13.06
CA ASP A 105 11.81 -2.10 -12.86
C ASP A 105 11.51 -0.60 -12.98
N VAL A 106 11.55 0.10 -11.85
CA VAL A 106 11.29 1.55 -11.80
C VAL A 106 12.35 2.36 -12.55
N ALA A 107 13.58 1.87 -12.66
CA ALA A 107 14.65 2.53 -13.40
C ALA A 107 14.40 2.57 -14.92
N ALA A 108 13.55 1.70 -15.43
CA ALA A 108 13.14 1.67 -16.83
C ALA A 108 11.96 2.61 -17.14
N GLN A 109 11.40 3.31 -16.14
CA GLN A 109 10.26 4.21 -16.31
C GLN A 109 10.72 5.66 -16.51
N ASP A 110 10.31 6.27 -17.61
CA ASP A 110 10.65 7.67 -17.92
C ASP A 110 9.97 8.69 -16.98
N ASN A 111 8.80 8.33 -16.42
CA ASN A 111 8.01 9.17 -15.53
C ASN A 111 7.96 8.57 -14.10
N TYR A 112 9.12 8.22 -13.57
CA TYR A 112 9.26 7.72 -12.19
C TYR A 112 9.69 8.85 -11.25
N ILE A 113 8.99 8.95 -10.11
CA ILE A 113 9.40 9.81 -8.99
C ILE A 113 10.01 8.91 -7.93
N ALA A 114 11.32 8.99 -7.77
CA ALA A 114 12.05 8.16 -6.83
C ALA A 114 11.65 8.47 -5.38
N CYS A 115 11.00 7.52 -4.71
CA CYS A 115 10.72 7.59 -3.27
C CYS A 115 11.96 7.26 -2.44
N SER A 116 12.84 6.38 -2.96
CA SER A 116 14.10 5.98 -2.34
C SER A 116 15.00 5.34 -3.38
N PHE A 117 16.33 5.43 -3.19
CA PHE A 117 17.32 4.74 -4.03
C PHE A 117 17.25 3.20 -3.92
N THR A 118 16.57 2.69 -2.91
CA THR A 118 16.43 1.24 -2.68
C THR A 118 15.23 0.64 -3.39
N VAL A 119 14.26 1.43 -3.84
CA VAL A 119 13.09 0.97 -4.58
C VAL A 119 13.52 0.49 -5.97
N LYS A 120 13.12 -0.74 -6.31
CA LYS A 120 13.40 -1.38 -7.61
C LYS A 120 12.17 -1.66 -8.43
N SER A 121 11.04 -1.91 -7.79
CA SER A 121 9.76 -2.18 -8.43
C SER A 121 8.62 -1.61 -7.61
N GLU A 122 7.48 -1.41 -8.25
CA GLU A 122 6.30 -0.77 -7.66
C GLU A 122 5.03 -1.39 -8.24
N ILE A 123 4.00 -1.53 -7.41
CA ILE A 123 2.64 -1.86 -7.84
C ILE A 123 1.66 -0.89 -7.21
N VAL A 124 0.79 -0.32 -8.04
CA VAL A 124 -0.27 0.59 -7.62
C VAL A 124 -1.61 0.08 -8.09
N VAL A 125 -2.57 0.01 -7.18
CA VAL A 125 -3.93 -0.48 -7.44
C VAL A 125 -4.94 0.57 -6.99
N PRO A 126 -5.82 1.08 -7.89
CA PRO A 126 -6.81 2.10 -7.55
C PRO A 126 -7.86 1.59 -6.57
N LEU A 127 -8.35 2.48 -5.72
CA LEU A 127 -9.40 2.25 -4.73
C LEU A 127 -10.69 2.93 -5.19
N PHE A 128 -11.70 2.13 -5.48
CA PHE A 128 -13.01 2.62 -5.92
C PHE A 128 -14.06 2.50 -4.82
N VAL A 129 -14.84 3.56 -4.64
CA VAL A 129 -16.05 3.55 -3.81
C VAL A 129 -17.23 3.96 -4.68
N LYS A 130 -18.22 3.09 -4.81
CA LYS A 130 -19.42 3.32 -5.66
C LYS A 130 -19.06 3.73 -7.10
N GLY A 131 -17.99 3.16 -7.64
CA GLY A 131 -17.52 3.42 -9.00
C GLY A 131 -16.67 4.68 -9.18
N GLU A 132 -16.41 5.44 -8.13
CA GLU A 132 -15.52 6.59 -8.13
C GLU A 132 -14.15 6.24 -7.54
N ASN A 133 -13.08 6.63 -8.22
CA ASN A 133 -11.72 6.49 -7.69
C ASN A 133 -11.50 7.51 -6.57
N ILE A 134 -11.38 7.04 -5.33
CA ILE A 134 -11.10 7.90 -4.15
C ILE A 134 -9.63 7.88 -3.75
N GLY A 135 -8.81 7.04 -4.37
CA GLY A 135 -7.40 6.89 -4.02
C GLY A 135 -6.82 5.60 -4.57
N GLN A 136 -5.79 5.13 -3.92
CA GLN A 136 -5.05 3.92 -4.35
C GLN A 136 -4.21 3.36 -3.21
N ILE A 137 -3.91 2.05 -3.29
CA ILE A 137 -2.84 1.43 -2.51
C ILE A 137 -1.57 1.40 -3.37
N ASP A 138 -0.45 1.70 -2.75
CA ASP A 138 0.88 1.78 -3.36
C ASP A 138 1.85 0.88 -2.59
N ILE A 139 2.58 0.03 -3.29
CA ILE A 139 3.57 -0.89 -2.73
C ILE A 139 4.88 -0.72 -3.47
N ASP A 140 5.94 -0.37 -2.71
CA ASP A 140 7.31 -0.39 -3.22
C ASP A 140 8.06 -1.64 -2.77
N SER A 141 8.87 -2.18 -3.67
CA SER A 141 9.74 -3.32 -3.41
C SER A 141 11.22 -3.00 -3.67
N HIS A 142 12.09 -3.58 -2.84
CA HIS A 142 13.55 -3.58 -3.06
C HIS A 142 14.01 -4.75 -3.95
N VAL A 143 13.08 -5.52 -4.50
CA VAL A 143 13.33 -6.64 -5.41
C VAL A 143 12.87 -6.26 -6.81
N LEU A 144 13.59 -6.68 -7.84
CA LEU A 144 13.16 -6.52 -9.24
C LEU A 144 12.09 -7.56 -9.57
N ASP A 145 11.03 -7.11 -10.24
CA ASP A 145 9.94 -7.95 -10.79
C ASP A 145 9.33 -8.98 -9.81
N PRO A 146 8.99 -8.59 -8.56
CA PRO A 146 8.45 -9.53 -7.60
C PRO A 146 6.94 -9.71 -7.72
N PHE A 147 6.24 -8.74 -8.32
CA PHE A 147 4.78 -8.66 -8.35
C PHE A 147 4.20 -9.54 -9.45
N THR A 148 3.16 -10.28 -9.11
CA THR A 148 2.46 -11.21 -10.00
C THR A 148 0.98 -10.82 -10.12
N THR A 149 0.24 -11.49 -11.01
CA THR A 149 -1.21 -11.33 -11.09
C THR A 149 -1.92 -11.67 -9.77
N GLU A 150 -1.33 -12.52 -8.94
CA GLU A 150 -1.92 -12.84 -7.63
C GLU A 150 -1.77 -11.67 -6.64
N ASP A 151 -0.67 -10.87 -6.74
CA ASP A 151 -0.53 -9.62 -6.00
C ASP A 151 -1.61 -8.62 -6.41
N GLU A 152 -1.83 -8.43 -7.71
CA GLU A 152 -2.88 -7.55 -8.22
C GLU A 152 -4.25 -7.92 -7.66
N LYS A 153 -4.65 -9.20 -7.79
CA LYS A 153 -5.95 -9.70 -7.29
C LYS A 153 -6.08 -9.56 -5.77
N PHE A 154 -4.99 -9.79 -5.05
CA PHE A 154 -4.99 -9.64 -3.61
C PHE A 154 -5.16 -8.18 -3.19
N LEU A 155 -4.47 -7.24 -3.83
CA LEU A 155 -4.60 -5.81 -3.55
C LEU A 155 -5.96 -5.25 -4.00
N GLU A 156 -6.54 -5.76 -5.09
CA GLU A 156 -7.93 -5.49 -5.47
C GLU A 156 -8.90 -5.92 -4.35
N PHE A 157 -8.75 -7.14 -3.81
CA PHE A 157 -9.54 -7.60 -2.67
C PHE A 157 -9.36 -6.69 -1.44
N VAL A 158 -8.11 -6.30 -1.11
CA VAL A 158 -7.83 -5.36 0.01
C VAL A 158 -8.60 -4.06 -0.19
N ASN A 159 -8.56 -3.49 -1.39
CA ASN A 159 -9.28 -2.27 -1.72
C ASN A 159 -10.80 -2.42 -1.68
N GLU A 160 -11.34 -3.58 -2.11
CA GLU A 160 -12.76 -3.89 -1.98
C GLU A 160 -13.22 -3.95 -0.50
N GLU A 161 -12.41 -4.54 0.39
CA GLU A 161 -12.70 -4.56 1.82
C GLU A 161 -12.65 -3.14 2.43
N ILE A 162 -11.68 -2.33 2.02
CA ILE A 162 -11.54 -0.93 2.47
C ILE A 162 -12.70 -0.07 1.94
N ALA A 163 -13.14 -0.28 0.70
CA ALA A 163 -14.27 0.46 0.11
C ALA A 163 -15.57 0.36 0.93
N LYS A 164 -15.75 -0.71 1.70
CA LYS A 164 -16.91 -0.91 2.59
C LYS A 164 -16.91 0.05 3.80
N LEU A 165 -15.81 0.76 4.04
CA LEU A 165 -15.67 1.74 5.14
C LEU A 165 -16.21 3.12 4.76
N TYR A 166 -16.47 3.36 3.47
CA TYR A 166 -16.95 4.62 2.88
C TYR A 166 -18.36 4.45 2.30
#